data_80f0b6f46be7355def80905a1f826086
#
_entry.id   80f0b6f46be7355def80905a1f826086
#
_cell.length_a   1.000
_cell.length_b   1.000
_cell.length_c   1.000
_cell.angle_alpha   90.00
_cell.angle_beta   90.00
_cell.angle_gamma   90.00
#
_symmetry.space_group_name_H-M   'P 1'
#
loop_
_entity.id
_entity.type
_entity.pdbx_description
1 polymer ?
#
loop_
_entity_poly.entity_id
_entity_poly.type
_entity_poly.pdbx_seq_one_letter_code
_entity_poly.pdbx_strand_id
1 'polypeptide(L)'
;MKRMIAVGIALIGAGLIAVGGYAQEQKKDETPAKLKGILLEQLRSTHNRKEWFVDAMTAVNGLTPEQASWKDGKGNHSAGQLTYHLVFWNRRSLAKFKGEPEAKFSGNNEETFDSFDAKTWSATVRQLDEVMTELERVVENADENQVKVWASEIAHIGTHNAYHIGQIIYIRRLQGSWDAEKGVK
;
A
#
# COMPACT_ATOMS: atom_id res chain seq x y z
N MET A 1 25.61 75.89 -55.69
CA MET A 1 25.93 75.66 -54.27
C MET A 1 24.64 75.32 -53.50
N LYS A 2 24.32 74.10 -53.33
CA LYS A 2 23.15 73.60 -52.55
C LYS A 2 23.64 72.72 -51.41
N ARG A 3 23.41 73.19 -50.21
CA ARG A 3 23.75 72.46 -48.97
C ARG A 3 22.63 71.46 -48.74
N MET A 4 23.01 70.20 -48.67
CA MET A 4 22.10 69.09 -48.19
C MET A 4 22.26 68.96 -46.67
N ILE A 5 21.13 69.08 -46.01
CA ILE A 5 21.00 68.84 -44.58
C ILE A 5 20.58 67.37 -44.43
N ALA A 6 21.44 66.59 -43.77
CA ALA A 6 21.14 65.21 -43.41
C ALA A 6 20.37 65.19 -42.09
N VAL A 7 19.12 64.64 -42.12
CA VAL A 7 18.33 64.43 -40.92
C VAL A 7 18.61 63.01 -40.44
N GLY A 8 19.22 62.90 -39.28
CA GLY A 8 19.45 61.60 -38.61
C GLY A 8 18.19 61.16 -37.87
N ILE A 9 17.67 60.04 -38.25
CA ILE A 9 16.59 59.35 -37.55
C ILE A 9 17.18 58.47 -36.46
N ALA A 10 17.01 58.80 -35.20
CA ALA A 10 17.37 57.96 -34.06
C ALA A 10 16.24 56.92 -33.84
N LEU A 11 16.54 55.65 -34.11
CA LEU A 11 15.69 54.52 -33.76
C LEU A 11 15.90 54.20 -32.28
N ILE A 12 14.89 54.50 -31.45
CA ILE A 12 14.84 54.05 -30.06
C ILE A 12 14.35 52.62 -30.08
N GLY A 13 15.25 51.66 -29.90
CA GLY A 13 14.93 50.25 -29.70
C GLY A 13 14.35 50.05 -28.27
N ALA A 14 13.05 49.82 -28.19
CA ALA A 14 12.42 49.40 -26.93
C ALA A 14 12.79 47.92 -26.65
N GLY A 15 13.76 47.70 -25.79
CA GLY A 15 14.09 46.36 -25.28
C GLY A 15 12.97 45.87 -24.38
N LEU A 16 12.20 44.86 -24.84
CA LEU A 16 11.32 44.08 -24.00
C LEU A 16 12.17 43.18 -23.08
N ILE A 17 12.31 43.57 -21.84
CA ILE A 17 12.87 42.69 -20.79
C ILE A 17 11.75 41.68 -20.45
N ALA A 18 11.86 40.49 -21.00
CA ALA A 18 11.08 39.34 -20.56
C ALA A 18 11.51 38.96 -19.14
N VAL A 19 10.77 39.41 -18.14
CA VAL A 19 10.93 38.90 -16.78
C VAL A 19 10.43 37.47 -16.78
N GLY A 20 11.33 36.53 -16.98
CA GLY A 20 11.06 35.13 -16.76
C GLY A 20 10.74 34.92 -15.28
N GLY A 21 9.44 34.81 -14.99
CA GLY A 21 8.99 34.37 -13.69
C GLY A 21 9.48 32.92 -13.50
N TYR A 22 10.57 32.75 -12.79
CA TYR A 22 10.93 31.46 -12.21
C TYR A 22 9.82 31.13 -11.22
N ALA A 23 8.93 30.22 -11.60
CA ALA A 23 8.04 29.58 -10.64
C ALA A 23 8.95 28.95 -9.60
N GLN A 24 8.99 29.55 -8.43
CA GLN A 24 9.67 29.01 -7.27
C GLN A 24 8.88 27.76 -6.90
N GLU A 25 9.36 26.59 -7.35
CA GLU A 25 8.89 25.30 -6.87
C GLU A 25 8.94 25.37 -5.35
N GLN A 26 7.78 25.43 -4.70
CA GLN A 26 7.70 25.34 -3.26
C GLN A 26 8.37 24.00 -2.88
N LYS A 27 9.59 24.06 -2.35
CA LYS A 27 10.20 22.93 -1.66
C LYS A 27 9.17 22.48 -0.62
N LYS A 28 8.54 21.34 -0.89
CA LYS A 28 7.74 20.61 0.08
C LYS A 28 8.60 20.50 1.32
N ASP A 29 8.12 21.04 2.43
CA ASP A 29 8.85 21.04 3.70
C ASP A 29 9.11 19.57 4.07
N GLU A 30 10.28 19.07 3.71
CA GLU A 30 10.71 17.69 3.96
C GLU A 30 11.14 17.58 5.43
N THR A 31 10.19 17.85 6.33
CA THR A 31 10.36 17.41 7.72
C THR A 31 10.47 15.89 7.68
N PRO A 32 11.58 15.29 8.15
CA PRO A 32 11.73 13.85 8.11
C PRO A 32 10.51 13.18 8.71
N ALA A 33 9.86 12.30 7.96
CA ALA A 33 8.69 11.60 8.46
C ALA A 33 9.08 10.90 9.77
N LYS A 34 8.32 11.16 10.85
CA LYS A 34 8.55 10.45 12.11
C LYS A 34 8.39 8.95 11.87
N LEU A 35 9.16 8.12 12.58
CA LEU A 35 9.13 6.66 12.46
C LEU A 35 7.69 6.12 12.43
N LYS A 36 6.81 6.60 13.30
CA LYS A 36 5.39 6.24 13.31
C LYS A 36 4.69 6.52 11.97
N GLY A 37 4.98 7.67 11.36
CA GLY A 37 4.39 8.03 10.05
C GLY A 37 4.80 7.07 8.95
N ILE A 38 6.08 6.70 8.87
CA ILE A 38 6.61 5.73 7.90
C ILE A 38 5.94 4.36 8.10
N LEU A 39 5.85 3.89 9.35
CA LEU A 39 5.25 2.59 9.65
C LEU A 39 3.74 2.55 9.36
N LEU A 40 3.01 3.63 9.65
CA LEU A 40 1.60 3.76 9.29
C LEU A 40 1.38 3.79 7.78
N GLU A 41 2.25 4.47 7.04
CA GLU A 41 2.21 4.45 5.57
C GLU A 41 2.37 3.04 5.03
N GLN A 42 3.31 2.26 5.57
CA GLN A 42 3.50 0.85 5.22
C GLN A 42 2.24 0.00 5.48
N LEU A 43 1.59 0.16 6.63
CA LEU A 43 0.34 -0.55 6.94
C LEU A 43 -0.77 -0.13 5.98
N ARG A 44 -0.99 1.17 5.77
CA ARG A 44 -2.05 1.71 4.92
C ARG A 44 -1.88 1.34 3.45
N SER A 45 -0.64 1.38 2.93
CA SER A 45 -0.35 1.00 1.54
C SER A 45 -0.55 -0.50 1.28
N THR A 46 -0.39 -1.35 2.29
CA THR A 46 -0.70 -2.78 2.17
C THR A 46 -2.18 -3.09 2.42
N HIS A 47 -2.94 -2.22 3.07
CA HIS A 47 -4.34 -2.45 3.42
C HIS A 47 -5.31 -2.04 2.30
N ASN A 48 -5.53 -0.74 2.11
CA ASN A 48 -6.57 -0.19 1.24
C ASN A 48 -6.16 1.10 0.50
N ARG A 49 -4.89 1.50 0.58
CA ARG A 49 -4.35 2.67 -0.11
C ARG A 49 -3.39 2.22 -1.21
N LYS A 50 -3.88 2.17 -2.43
CA LYS A 50 -3.07 1.84 -3.60
C LYS A 50 -2.06 2.95 -3.89
N GLU A 51 -0.77 2.61 -3.82
CA GLU A 51 0.34 3.52 -4.11
C GLU A 51 1.33 2.87 -5.09
N TRP A 52 2.44 2.31 -4.60
CA TRP A 52 3.47 1.65 -5.40
C TRP A 52 3.05 0.27 -5.91
N PHE A 53 2.12 -0.36 -5.23
CA PHE A 53 1.57 -1.67 -5.57
C PHE A 53 0.09 -1.73 -5.19
N VAL A 54 -0.55 -2.80 -5.61
CA VAL A 54 -1.97 -3.04 -5.33
C VAL A 54 -2.13 -3.44 -3.86
N ASP A 55 -3.02 -2.78 -3.15
CA ASP A 55 -3.37 -3.08 -1.76
C ASP A 55 -4.17 -4.38 -1.61
N ALA A 56 -4.29 -4.88 -0.37
CA ALA A 56 -4.95 -6.14 -0.05
C ALA A 56 -6.43 -6.13 -0.43
N MET A 57 -7.16 -5.05 -0.11
CA MET A 57 -8.61 -4.97 -0.38
C MET A 57 -8.89 -4.95 -1.87
N THR A 58 -8.08 -4.26 -2.67
CA THR A 58 -8.15 -4.32 -4.13
C THR A 58 -7.80 -5.72 -4.66
N ALA A 59 -6.79 -6.38 -4.08
CA ALA A 59 -6.37 -7.71 -4.51
C ALA A 59 -7.45 -8.79 -4.31
N VAL A 60 -8.24 -8.71 -3.23
CA VAL A 60 -9.29 -9.69 -2.92
C VAL A 60 -10.66 -9.32 -3.48
N ASN A 61 -10.87 -8.06 -3.85
CA ASN A 61 -12.17 -7.54 -4.29
C ASN A 61 -12.67 -8.25 -5.55
N GLY A 62 -13.94 -8.65 -5.53
CA GLY A 62 -14.64 -9.26 -6.67
C GLY A 62 -14.30 -10.74 -6.91
N LEU A 63 -13.50 -11.40 -6.06
CA LEU A 63 -13.37 -12.86 -6.10
C LEU A 63 -14.63 -13.54 -5.60
N THR A 64 -15.12 -14.53 -6.36
CA THR A 64 -16.15 -15.46 -5.85
C THR A 64 -15.53 -16.50 -4.92
N PRO A 65 -16.33 -17.21 -4.10
CA PRO A 65 -15.83 -18.31 -3.27
C PRO A 65 -15.08 -19.38 -4.07
N GLU A 66 -15.57 -19.71 -5.27
CA GLU A 66 -14.95 -20.67 -6.19
C GLU A 66 -13.58 -20.17 -6.67
N GLN A 67 -13.51 -18.90 -7.08
CA GLN A 67 -12.26 -18.27 -7.49
C GLN A 67 -11.26 -18.16 -6.34
N ALA A 68 -11.73 -17.85 -5.13
CA ALA A 68 -10.89 -17.80 -3.95
C ALA A 68 -10.30 -19.16 -3.57
N SER A 69 -11.02 -20.26 -3.87
CA SER A 69 -10.61 -21.63 -3.58
C SER A 69 -9.79 -22.29 -4.70
N TRP A 70 -9.73 -21.66 -5.86
CA TRP A 70 -9.06 -22.23 -7.02
C TRP A 70 -7.56 -22.47 -6.76
N LYS A 71 -7.06 -23.60 -7.21
CA LYS A 71 -5.65 -24.02 -7.16
C LYS A 71 -5.18 -24.44 -8.55
N ASP A 72 -3.94 -24.17 -8.87
CA ASP A 72 -3.31 -24.54 -10.15
C ASP A 72 -2.94 -26.02 -10.28
N GLY A 73 -3.17 -26.82 -9.24
CA GLY A 73 -2.80 -28.23 -9.20
C GLY A 73 -1.30 -28.52 -8.98
N LYS A 74 -0.48 -27.50 -8.73
CA LYS A 74 0.98 -27.61 -8.56
C LYS A 74 1.44 -27.44 -7.10
N GLY A 75 0.53 -27.58 -6.15
CA GLY A 75 0.83 -27.45 -4.72
C GLY A 75 0.82 -26.03 -4.18
N ASN A 76 0.45 -25.02 -5.00
CA ASN A 76 0.34 -23.65 -4.54
C ASN A 76 -0.92 -23.43 -3.69
N HIS A 77 -0.85 -22.48 -2.77
CA HIS A 77 -2.01 -22.03 -2.00
C HIS A 77 -2.99 -21.26 -2.90
N SER A 78 -4.29 -21.35 -2.60
CA SER A 78 -5.31 -20.53 -3.25
C SER A 78 -5.29 -19.08 -2.75
N ALA A 79 -5.92 -18.15 -3.50
CA ALA A 79 -6.08 -16.77 -3.06
C ALA A 79 -6.78 -16.67 -1.69
N GLY A 80 -7.79 -17.52 -1.45
CA GLY A 80 -8.50 -17.57 -0.16
C GLY A 80 -7.62 -18.07 0.99
N GLN A 81 -6.81 -19.09 0.75
CA GLN A 81 -5.84 -19.58 1.74
C GLN A 81 -4.82 -18.50 2.11
N LEU A 82 -4.26 -17.79 1.12
CA LEU A 82 -3.34 -16.67 1.36
C LEU A 82 -4.02 -15.53 2.14
N THR A 83 -5.27 -15.22 1.81
CA THR A 83 -6.04 -14.19 2.53
C THR A 83 -6.28 -14.59 3.98
N TYR A 84 -6.66 -15.84 4.23
CA TYR A 84 -6.85 -16.36 5.59
C TYR A 84 -5.55 -16.35 6.40
N HIS A 85 -4.43 -16.71 5.78
CA HIS A 85 -3.10 -16.63 6.37
C HIS A 85 -2.74 -15.20 6.80
N LEU A 86 -3.05 -14.20 5.96
CA LEU A 86 -2.89 -12.79 6.34
C LEU A 86 -3.76 -12.42 7.55
N VAL A 87 -5.01 -12.85 7.59
CA VAL A 87 -5.88 -12.62 8.76
C VAL A 87 -5.28 -13.22 10.02
N PHE A 88 -4.77 -14.46 9.94
CA PHE A 88 -4.19 -15.16 11.10
C PHE A 88 -3.00 -14.38 11.69
N TRP A 89 -2.02 -14.03 10.86
CA TRP A 89 -0.80 -13.38 11.35
C TRP A 89 -1.03 -11.94 11.79
N ASN A 90 -1.84 -11.18 11.06
CA ASN A 90 -2.19 -9.81 11.46
C ASN A 90 -2.94 -9.81 12.81
N ARG A 91 -3.84 -10.78 13.06
CA ARG A 91 -4.51 -10.93 14.36
C ARG A 91 -3.55 -11.25 15.50
N ARG A 92 -2.57 -12.10 15.26
CA ARG A 92 -1.57 -12.43 16.28
C ARG A 92 -0.75 -11.19 16.66
N SER A 93 -0.28 -10.44 15.69
CA SER A 93 0.45 -9.19 15.95
C SER A 93 -0.43 -8.15 16.64
N LEU A 94 -1.70 -8.03 16.24
CA LEU A 94 -2.65 -7.14 16.88
C LEU A 94 -2.86 -7.51 18.36
N ALA A 95 -3.11 -8.79 18.67
CA ALA A 95 -3.25 -9.27 20.02
C ALA A 95 -2.03 -8.93 20.89
N LYS A 96 -0.83 -9.18 20.34
CA LYS A 96 0.43 -8.84 21.01
C LYS A 96 0.55 -7.34 21.30
N PHE A 97 0.22 -6.46 20.35
CA PHE A 97 0.27 -5.00 20.54
C PHE A 97 -0.75 -4.52 21.59
N LYS A 98 -1.88 -5.22 21.70
CA LYS A 98 -2.92 -4.93 22.71
C LYS A 98 -2.66 -5.58 24.07
N GLY A 99 -1.65 -6.45 24.18
CA GLY A 99 -1.41 -7.25 25.38
C GLY A 99 -2.49 -8.31 25.62
N GLU A 100 -3.21 -8.73 24.57
CA GLU A 100 -4.25 -9.75 24.61
C GLU A 100 -3.65 -11.15 24.37
N PRO A 101 -4.32 -12.23 24.79
CA PRO A 101 -3.89 -13.59 24.48
C PRO A 101 -3.85 -13.83 22.97
N GLU A 102 -2.72 -14.31 22.48
CA GLU A 102 -2.58 -14.70 21.07
C GLU A 102 -3.31 -16.02 20.80
N ALA A 103 -3.83 -16.19 19.57
CA ALA A 103 -4.35 -17.46 19.11
C ALA A 103 -3.29 -18.57 19.23
N LYS A 104 -3.70 -19.77 19.64
CA LYS A 104 -2.81 -20.94 19.71
C LYS A 104 -2.20 -21.21 18.35
N PHE A 105 -0.91 -21.48 18.33
CA PHE A 105 -0.16 -21.81 17.13
C PHE A 105 0.79 -22.96 17.44
N SER A 106 0.71 -24.04 16.67
CA SER A 106 1.51 -25.26 16.88
C SER A 106 2.98 -25.08 16.50
N GLY A 107 3.31 -24.04 15.71
CA GLY A 107 4.60 -23.85 15.04
C GLY A 107 4.60 -24.33 13.59
N ASN A 108 3.56 -25.03 13.15
CA ASN A 108 3.41 -25.45 11.75
C ASN A 108 2.71 -24.37 10.94
N ASN A 109 3.46 -23.66 10.08
CA ASN A 109 2.93 -22.56 9.28
C ASN A 109 1.85 -22.99 8.28
N GLU A 110 1.87 -24.24 7.80
CA GLU A 110 0.85 -24.77 6.86
C GLU A 110 -0.56 -24.75 7.44
N GLU A 111 -0.71 -24.94 8.75
CA GLU A 111 -2.02 -24.89 9.43
C GLU A 111 -2.71 -23.53 9.28
N THR A 112 -1.96 -22.46 9.03
CA THR A 112 -2.50 -21.11 8.84
C THR A 112 -3.12 -20.92 7.45
N PHE A 113 -2.90 -21.83 6.52
CA PHE A 113 -3.53 -21.86 5.18
C PHE A 113 -4.69 -22.86 5.13
N ASP A 114 -4.60 -23.98 5.86
CA ASP A 114 -5.53 -25.10 5.75
C ASP A 114 -6.90 -24.82 6.36
N SER A 115 -7.01 -23.85 7.25
CA SER A 115 -8.28 -23.50 7.90
C SER A 115 -9.22 -22.66 7.04
N PHE A 116 -8.85 -22.34 5.79
CA PHE A 116 -9.72 -21.62 4.87
C PHE A 116 -10.84 -22.52 4.33
N ASP A 117 -12.09 -22.02 4.40
CA ASP A 117 -13.29 -22.62 3.79
C ASP A 117 -13.93 -21.59 2.84
N ALA A 118 -14.21 -22.02 1.61
CA ALA A 118 -14.87 -21.20 0.59
C ALA A 118 -16.20 -20.60 1.07
N LYS A 119 -16.98 -21.34 1.88
CA LYS A 119 -18.26 -20.86 2.45
C LYS A 119 -18.08 -19.65 3.36
N THR A 120 -16.87 -19.46 3.91
CA THR A 120 -16.55 -18.35 4.80
C THR A 120 -15.82 -17.20 4.07
N TRP A 121 -15.70 -17.26 2.74
CA TRP A 121 -14.93 -16.27 1.96
C TRP A 121 -15.30 -14.81 2.29
N SER A 122 -16.58 -14.47 2.25
CA SER A 122 -17.01 -13.10 2.57
C SER A 122 -16.67 -12.69 3.99
N ALA A 123 -16.70 -13.62 4.94
CA ALA A 123 -16.28 -13.37 6.31
C ALA A 123 -14.76 -13.18 6.41
N THR A 124 -13.99 -13.96 5.66
CA THR A 124 -12.52 -13.84 5.62
C THR A 124 -12.10 -12.47 5.09
N VAL A 125 -12.74 -11.97 4.02
CA VAL A 125 -12.48 -10.63 3.48
C VAL A 125 -12.78 -9.54 4.50
N ARG A 126 -13.94 -9.61 5.18
CA ARG A 126 -14.26 -8.64 6.25
C ARG A 126 -13.26 -8.69 7.39
N GLN A 127 -12.86 -9.88 7.81
CA GLN A 127 -11.88 -10.06 8.88
C GLN A 127 -10.50 -9.51 8.51
N LEU A 128 -10.11 -9.57 7.23
CA LEU A 128 -8.88 -8.95 6.74
C LEU A 128 -8.96 -7.43 6.90
N ASP A 129 -10.04 -6.82 6.40
CA ASP A 129 -10.28 -5.36 6.50
C ASP A 129 -10.30 -4.89 7.97
N GLU A 130 -11.06 -5.59 8.82
CA GLU A 130 -11.18 -5.30 10.25
C GLU A 130 -9.84 -5.35 10.98
N VAL A 131 -9.05 -6.41 10.77
CA VAL A 131 -7.77 -6.57 11.47
C VAL A 131 -6.73 -5.56 11.00
N MET A 132 -6.68 -5.24 9.71
CA MET A 132 -5.74 -4.25 9.18
C MET A 132 -6.13 -2.84 9.64
N THR A 133 -7.41 -2.49 9.63
CA THR A 133 -7.92 -1.23 10.20
C THR A 133 -7.53 -1.09 11.67
N GLU A 134 -7.72 -2.14 12.45
CA GLU A 134 -7.42 -2.10 13.88
C GLU A 134 -5.92 -2.00 14.16
N LEU A 135 -5.06 -2.66 13.37
CA LEU A 135 -3.61 -2.51 13.43
C LEU A 135 -3.18 -1.05 13.18
N GLU A 136 -3.72 -0.42 12.14
CA GLU A 136 -3.46 1.00 11.87
C GLU A 136 -3.86 1.86 13.06
N ARG A 137 -5.07 1.64 13.61
CA ARG A 137 -5.58 2.39 14.75
C ARG A 137 -4.72 2.24 16.00
N VAL A 138 -4.27 1.03 16.30
CA VAL A 138 -3.41 0.76 17.46
C VAL A 138 -2.05 1.45 17.31
N VAL A 139 -1.45 1.38 16.12
CA VAL A 139 -0.17 2.05 15.85
C VAL A 139 -0.32 3.57 15.83
N GLU A 140 -1.42 4.10 15.29
CA GLU A 140 -1.69 5.55 15.28
C GLU A 140 -1.80 6.13 16.69
N ASN A 141 -2.44 5.41 17.59
CA ASN A 141 -2.63 5.81 18.99
C ASN A 141 -1.45 5.46 19.91
N ALA A 142 -0.47 4.67 19.45
CA ALA A 142 0.70 4.31 20.22
C ALA A 142 1.59 5.53 20.53
N ASP A 143 2.20 5.55 21.72
CA ASP A 143 3.23 6.52 22.04
C ASP A 143 4.57 6.20 21.34
N GLU A 144 5.54 7.12 21.42
CA GLU A 144 6.84 6.96 20.74
C GLU A 144 7.64 5.74 21.26
N ASN A 145 7.50 5.38 22.52
CA ASN A 145 8.23 4.25 23.11
C ASN A 145 7.61 2.92 22.62
N GLN A 146 6.28 2.85 22.60
CA GLN A 146 5.56 1.70 22.03
C GLN A 146 5.93 1.50 20.56
N VAL A 147 5.92 2.58 19.76
CA VAL A 147 6.32 2.53 18.35
C VAL A 147 7.75 2.03 18.19
N LYS A 148 8.71 2.51 18.99
CA LYS A 148 10.10 2.03 18.95
C LYS A 148 10.21 0.53 19.24
N VAL A 149 9.46 0.03 20.22
CA VAL A 149 9.44 -1.40 20.59
C VAL A 149 8.83 -2.24 19.47
N TRP A 150 7.76 -1.75 18.82
CA TRP A 150 7.03 -2.48 17.79
C TRP A 150 7.56 -2.28 16.37
N ALA A 151 8.48 -1.34 16.15
CA ALA A 151 8.90 -0.88 14.83
C ALA A 151 9.30 -2.02 13.89
N SER A 152 10.12 -2.95 14.36
CA SER A 152 10.56 -4.10 13.55
C SER A 152 9.39 -5.01 13.17
N GLU A 153 8.49 -5.28 14.11
CA GLU A 153 7.33 -6.13 13.85
C GLU A 153 6.34 -5.46 12.89
N ILE A 154 6.07 -4.15 13.07
CA ILE A 154 5.21 -3.40 12.14
C ILE A 154 5.79 -3.40 10.71
N ALA A 155 7.11 -3.22 10.57
CA ALA A 155 7.77 -3.30 9.27
C ALA A 155 7.66 -4.70 8.65
N HIS A 156 7.79 -5.77 9.46
CA HIS A 156 7.59 -7.13 9.00
C HIS A 156 6.13 -7.41 8.60
N ILE A 157 5.15 -6.88 9.31
CA ILE A 157 3.74 -6.97 8.93
C ILE A 157 3.54 -6.37 7.52
N GLY A 158 4.03 -5.15 7.28
CA GLY A 158 3.92 -4.50 5.97
C GLY A 158 4.55 -5.33 4.85
N THR A 159 5.79 -5.82 5.03
CA THR A 159 6.48 -6.63 4.02
C THR A 159 5.82 -7.99 3.81
N HIS A 160 5.35 -8.64 4.85
CA HIS A 160 4.62 -9.91 4.79
C HIS A 160 3.29 -9.75 4.04
N ASN A 161 2.53 -8.71 4.34
CA ASN A 161 1.30 -8.40 3.64
C ASN A 161 1.57 -8.17 2.13
N ALA A 162 2.55 -7.32 1.79
CA ALA A 162 2.91 -7.04 0.40
C ALA A 162 3.32 -8.30 -0.37
N TYR A 163 4.10 -9.20 0.27
CA TYR A 163 4.51 -10.48 -0.31
C TYR A 163 3.31 -11.35 -0.69
N HIS A 164 2.35 -11.52 0.21
CA HIS A 164 1.17 -12.35 -0.06
C HIS A 164 0.15 -11.68 -0.98
N ILE A 165 0.03 -10.35 -0.96
CA ILE A 165 -0.78 -9.61 -1.93
C ILE A 165 -0.27 -9.86 -3.36
N GLY A 166 1.05 -9.84 -3.57
CA GLY A 166 1.65 -10.17 -4.86
C GLY A 166 1.30 -11.60 -5.32
N GLN A 167 1.31 -12.57 -4.40
CA GLN A 167 0.90 -13.95 -4.69
C GLN A 167 -0.59 -14.07 -5.04
N ILE A 168 -1.48 -13.37 -4.32
CA ILE A 168 -2.92 -13.34 -4.61
C ILE A 168 -3.16 -12.81 -6.03
N ILE A 169 -2.52 -11.70 -6.41
CA ILE A 169 -2.63 -11.11 -7.75
C ILE A 169 -2.09 -12.09 -8.81
N TYR A 170 -0.97 -12.74 -8.55
CA TYR A 170 -0.40 -13.74 -9.46
C TYR A 170 -1.36 -14.90 -9.71
N ILE A 171 -1.97 -15.45 -8.65
CA ILE A 171 -2.98 -16.51 -8.75
C ILE A 171 -4.19 -16.03 -9.55
N ARG A 172 -4.68 -14.83 -9.30
CA ARG A 172 -5.79 -14.22 -10.06
C ARG A 172 -5.48 -14.07 -11.54
N ARG A 173 -4.24 -13.76 -11.88
CA ARG A 173 -3.79 -13.73 -13.28
C ARG A 173 -3.78 -15.11 -13.91
N LEU A 174 -3.29 -16.13 -13.20
CA LEU A 174 -3.29 -17.51 -13.67
C LEU A 174 -4.68 -18.05 -13.93
N GLN A 175 -5.66 -17.74 -13.07
CA GLN A 175 -7.06 -18.18 -13.26
C GLN A 175 -7.91 -17.24 -14.13
N GLY A 176 -7.34 -16.13 -14.65
CA GLY A 176 -8.05 -15.18 -15.51
C GLY A 176 -9.06 -14.27 -14.79
N SER A 177 -9.01 -14.14 -13.46
CA SER A 177 -9.91 -13.29 -12.66
C SER A 177 -9.35 -11.92 -12.31
N TRP A 178 -8.12 -11.60 -12.74
CA TRP A 178 -7.51 -10.30 -12.49
C TRP A 178 -7.90 -9.29 -13.56
N ASP A 179 -8.44 -8.17 -13.11
CA ASP A 179 -8.68 -7.00 -13.94
C ASP A 179 -7.45 -6.09 -13.93
N ALA A 180 -6.78 -5.97 -15.09
CA ALA A 180 -5.55 -5.19 -15.23
C ALA A 180 -5.77 -3.69 -14.93
N GLU A 181 -6.99 -3.16 -15.12
CA GLU A 181 -7.32 -1.75 -14.83
C GLU A 181 -7.27 -1.44 -13.31
N LYS A 182 -7.37 -2.45 -12.47
CA LYS A 182 -7.18 -2.34 -11.02
C LYS A 182 -5.72 -2.23 -10.61
N GLY A 183 -4.78 -2.50 -11.51
CA GLY A 183 -3.35 -2.38 -11.28
C GLY A 183 -2.88 -0.95 -11.02
N VAL A 184 -1.63 -0.81 -10.57
CA VAL A 184 -0.95 0.48 -10.51
C VAL A 184 -0.52 0.86 -11.93
N LYS A 185 -0.83 2.08 -12.35
CA LYS A 185 -0.47 2.65 -13.66
C LYS A 185 0.77 3.50 -13.57
#